data_5e2e107bfae73fd72b84cb6bde65b03e
#
_entry.id   5e2e107bfae73fd72b84cb6bde65b03e
#
_cell.length_a   1.000
_cell.length_b   1.000
_cell.length_c   1.000
_cell.angle_alpha   90.00
_cell.angle_beta   90.00
_cell.angle_gamma   90.00
#
_symmetry.space_group_name_H-M   'P 1'
#
loop_
_entity.id
_entity.type
_entity.pdbx_description
1 polymer ?
#
loop_
_entity_poly.entity_id
_entity_poly.type
_entity_poly.pdbx_seq_one_letter_code
_entity_poly.pdbx_strand_id
1 'polypeptide(L)'
;MKKYFLLPMIAIILISWNSVSTAQVKADTKAGIIDFDARLKELNIVLVKPSPPLASYVKIVRIGNLVYTAGHGPDKPDGSRLTGRVGDDLTLEQGQEAARLTAISLLSSLKAELGDLNKVKRIVKVLGMVQCTPEFKDQPKVINAFSDLMVAVFGEKGKHARSAVGMSALPANWATEIEMVVEVED
;
A
#
# COMPACT_ATOMS: atom_id res chain seq x y z
N MET A 1 -0.32 30.67 -61.01
CA MET A 1 0.08 29.43 -60.34
C MET A 1 -0.28 29.57 -58.84
N LYS A 2 -1.38 28.96 -58.39
CA LYS A 2 -1.82 28.98 -56.97
C LYS A 2 -1.23 27.78 -56.25
N LYS A 3 -0.38 28.02 -55.25
CA LYS A 3 0.18 26.98 -54.41
C LYS A 3 -0.83 26.68 -53.27
N TYR A 4 -1.37 25.47 -53.23
CA TYR A 4 -2.17 24.99 -52.13
C TYR A 4 -1.25 24.47 -51.03
N PHE A 5 -1.33 25.07 -49.83
CA PHE A 5 -0.65 24.63 -48.63
C PHE A 5 -1.55 23.57 -47.93
N LEU A 6 -1.12 22.31 -47.96
CA LEU A 6 -1.77 21.28 -47.14
C LEU A 6 -1.26 21.39 -45.71
N LEU A 7 -2.15 21.69 -44.75
CA LEU A 7 -1.88 21.51 -43.33
C LEU A 7 -2.06 20.03 -42.96
N PRO A 8 -1.16 19.43 -42.18
CA PRO A 8 -1.39 18.11 -41.63
C PRO A 8 -2.39 18.19 -40.47
N MET A 9 -3.46 17.41 -40.56
CA MET A 9 -4.44 17.21 -39.54
C MET A 9 -3.81 16.37 -38.43
N ILE A 10 -3.45 16.98 -37.29
CA ILE A 10 -3.00 16.28 -36.10
C ILE A 10 -4.24 15.68 -35.39
N ALA A 11 -4.38 14.36 -35.49
CA ALA A 11 -5.38 13.64 -34.72
C ALA A 11 -4.98 13.62 -33.23
N ILE A 12 -5.67 14.42 -32.42
CA ILE A 12 -5.55 14.37 -30.96
C ILE A 12 -6.29 13.14 -30.48
N ILE A 13 -5.55 12.10 -30.10
CA ILE A 13 -6.10 10.95 -29.41
C ILE A 13 -6.37 11.39 -27.97
N LEU A 14 -7.63 11.69 -27.67
CA LEU A 14 -8.10 11.87 -26.30
C LEU A 14 -8.10 10.52 -25.60
N ILE A 15 -7.06 10.24 -24.82
CA ILE A 15 -7.07 9.15 -23.86
C ILE A 15 -8.04 9.56 -22.76
N SER A 16 -9.25 9.00 -22.78
CA SER A 16 -10.20 9.14 -21.68
C SER A 16 -9.66 8.39 -20.47
N TRP A 17 -9.12 9.11 -19.50
CA TRP A 17 -8.93 8.59 -18.18
C TRP A 17 -10.33 8.31 -17.59
N ASN A 18 -10.68 7.02 -17.51
CA ASN A 18 -11.82 6.61 -16.72
C ASN A 18 -11.50 6.93 -15.25
N SER A 19 -11.96 8.09 -14.80
CA SER A 19 -12.06 8.40 -13.39
C SER A 19 -13.06 7.40 -12.80
N VAL A 20 -12.54 6.42 -12.04
CA VAL A 20 -13.39 5.56 -11.20
C VAL A 20 -14.13 6.48 -10.25
N SER A 21 -15.42 6.63 -10.50
CA SER A 21 -16.28 7.55 -9.79
C SER A 21 -16.34 7.15 -8.31
N THR A 22 -16.04 8.09 -7.43
CA THR A 22 -16.27 8.00 -5.98
C THR A 22 -17.73 7.70 -5.59
N ALA A 23 -18.64 7.68 -6.56
CA ALA A 23 -20.05 7.32 -6.38
C ALA A 23 -20.26 5.78 -6.26
N GLN A 24 -19.36 4.95 -6.81
CA GLN A 24 -19.48 3.49 -6.76
C GLN A 24 -19.22 2.94 -5.33
N VAL A 25 -18.48 3.67 -4.49
CA VAL A 25 -18.20 3.25 -3.10
C VAL A 25 -19.42 3.38 -2.19
N LYS A 26 -20.48 4.09 -2.62
CA LYS A 26 -21.71 4.29 -1.82
C LYS A 26 -22.81 3.24 -2.02
N ALA A 27 -22.67 2.32 -2.98
CA ALA A 27 -23.75 1.41 -3.36
C ALA A 27 -23.78 0.08 -2.59
N ASP A 28 -22.69 -0.34 -1.92
CA ASP A 28 -22.59 -1.66 -1.30
C ASP A 28 -22.77 -1.69 0.22
N THR A 29 -23.30 -0.63 0.83
CA THR A 29 -23.61 -0.60 2.26
C THR A 29 -25.00 -1.18 2.56
N LYS A 30 -25.29 -2.39 2.08
CA LYS A 30 -26.39 -3.18 2.62
C LYS A 30 -25.81 -4.29 3.50
N ALA A 31 -25.85 -4.00 4.84
CA ALA A 31 -25.52 -4.93 5.93
C ALA A 31 -24.09 -5.49 6.00
N GLY A 32 -23.20 -4.73 6.57
CA GLY A 32 -22.25 -5.17 7.62
C GLY A 32 -21.06 -6.04 7.24
N ILE A 33 -21.13 -6.88 6.24
CA ILE A 33 -20.06 -7.83 5.90
C ILE A 33 -19.54 -7.49 4.50
N ILE A 34 -18.25 -7.12 4.44
CA ILE A 34 -17.54 -6.91 3.17
C ILE A 34 -16.94 -8.25 2.74
N ASP A 35 -17.19 -8.68 1.51
CA ASP A 35 -16.43 -9.77 0.92
C ASP A 35 -15.02 -9.27 0.56
N PHE A 36 -14.10 -9.42 1.50
CA PHE A 36 -12.72 -8.96 1.30
C PHE A 36 -11.98 -9.76 0.23
N ASP A 37 -12.32 -11.02 0.00
CA ASP A 37 -11.67 -11.82 -1.03
C ASP A 37 -12.11 -11.32 -2.43
N ALA A 38 -13.38 -10.98 -2.61
CA ALA A 38 -13.87 -10.31 -3.81
C ALA A 38 -13.25 -8.91 -3.96
N ARG A 39 -13.15 -8.14 -2.87
CA ARG A 39 -12.56 -6.80 -2.88
C ARG A 39 -11.07 -6.81 -3.24
N LEU A 40 -10.30 -7.74 -2.70
CA LEU A 40 -8.89 -7.89 -3.04
C LEU A 40 -8.72 -8.27 -4.53
N LYS A 41 -9.58 -9.15 -5.04
CA LYS A 41 -9.58 -9.53 -6.46
C LYS A 41 -9.92 -8.34 -7.37
N GLU A 42 -10.92 -7.53 -7.02
CA GLU A 42 -11.30 -6.30 -7.75
C GLU A 42 -10.13 -5.32 -7.83
N LEU A 43 -9.37 -5.19 -6.74
CA LEU A 43 -8.18 -4.33 -6.64
C LEU A 43 -6.92 -4.96 -7.23
N ASN A 44 -7.02 -6.16 -7.83
CA ASN A 44 -5.88 -6.93 -8.33
C ASN A 44 -4.79 -7.16 -7.26
N ILE A 45 -5.21 -7.40 -6.01
CA ILE A 45 -4.31 -7.69 -4.91
C ILE A 45 -4.22 -9.21 -4.73
N VAL A 46 -3.01 -9.74 -4.86
CA VAL A 46 -2.67 -11.12 -4.52
C VAL A 46 -1.93 -11.11 -3.20
N LEU A 47 -2.52 -11.70 -2.16
CA LEU A 47 -1.85 -11.82 -0.88
C LEU A 47 -0.66 -12.79 -1.00
N VAL A 48 0.44 -12.44 -0.35
CA VAL A 48 1.64 -13.27 -0.31
C VAL A 48 1.62 -14.18 0.93
N LYS A 49 2.30 -15.31 0.88
CA LYS A 49 2.51 -16.10 2.11
C LYS A 49 3.38 -15.28 3.06
N PRO A 50 2.92 -14.99 4.30
CA PRO A 50 3.74 -14.25 5.25
C PRO A 50 5.07 -14.95 5.48
N SER A 51 6.19 -14.22 5.31
CA SER A 51 7.51 -14.75 5.62
C SER A 51 7.65 -14.95 7.14
N PRO A 52 8.35 -15.99 7.63
CA PRO A 52 8.59 -16.16 9.05
C PRO A 52 9.45 -15.02 9.60
N PRO A 53 9.37 -14.73 10.91
CA PRO A 53 10.30 -13.79 11.53
C PRO A 53 11.75 -14.29 11.39
N LEU A 54 12.68 -13.34 11.26
CA LEU A 54 14.11 -13.65 11.05
C LEU A 54 14.86 -13.86 12.37
N ALA A 55 14.23 -13.62 13.52
CA ALA A 55 14.85 -13.71 14.84
C ALA A 55 13.78 -14.02 15.92
N SER A 56 14.13 -13.84 17.20
CA SER A 56 13.26 -14.13 18.37
C SER A 56 12.17 -13.08 18.59
N TYR A 57 11.49 -12.65 17.53
CA TYR A 57 10.32 -11.76 17.61
C TYR A 57 9.14 -12.38 16.84
N VAL A 58 7.95 -11.84 17.04
CA VAL A 58 6.74 -12.23 16.29
C VAL A 58 6.28 -11.08 15.41
N LYS A 59 5.64 -11.40 14.29
CA LYS A 59 5.17 -10.38 13.35
C LYS A 59 3.97 -9.59 13.86
N ILE A 60 3.20 -10.19 14.76
CA ILE A 60 1.99 -9.59 15.31
C ILE A 60 1.92 -9.90 16.80
N VAL A 61 1.54 -8.88 17.58
CA VAL A 61 1.17 -9.00 18.99
C VAL A 61 -0.23 -8.44 19.17
N ARG A 62 -1.12 -9.19 19.81
CA ARG A 62 -2.47 -8.72 20.16
C ARG A 62 -2.56 -8.42 21.64
N ILE A 63 -3.13 -7.28 22.01
CA ILE A 63 -3.43 -6.87 23.39
C ILE A 63 -4.88 -6.37 23.41
N GLY A 64 -5.79 -7.16 23.94
CA GLY A 64 -7.22 -6.87 23.90
C GLY A 64 -7.69 -6.73 22.44
N ASN A 65 -8.26 -5.60 22.10
CA ASN A 65 -8.73 -5.27 20.76
C ASN A 65 -7.68 -4.54 19.87
N LEU A 66 -6.44 -4.43 20.33
CA LEU A 66 -5.37 -3.82 19.57
C LEU A 66 -4.38 -4.86 19.06
N VAL A 67 -4.05 -4.74 17.78
CA VAL A 67 -3.04 -5.54 17.08
C VAL A 67 -1.88 -4.62 16.71
N TYR A 68 -0.69 -5.00 17.14
CA TYR A 68 0.57 -4.33 16.81
C TYR A 68 1.34 -5.21 15.83
N THR A 69 1.76 -4.64 14.71
CA THR A 69 2.62 -5.36 13.76
C THR A 69 4.09 -5.00 13.97
N ALA A 70 4.97 -5.96 13.74
CA ALA A 70 6.38 -5.64 13.48
C ALA A 70 6.52 -4.95 12.13
N GLY A 71 7.69 -4.39 11.85
CA GLY A 71 8.03 -3.86 10.54
C GLY A 71 7.90 -4.94 9.44
N HIS A 72 7.27 -4.58 8.34
CA HIS A 72 7.15 -5.41 7.14
C HIS A 72 7.84 -4.73 5.98
N GLY A 73 8.46 -5.53 5.12
CA GLY A 73 9.12 -5.07 3.91
C GLY A 73 8.29 -5.33 2.64
N PRO A 74 8.80 -4.89 1.48
CA PRO A 74 8.13 -4.98 0.18
C PRO A 74 8.31 -6.37 -0.45
N ASP A 75 7.67 -7.38 0.14
CA ASP A 75 7.71 -8.77 -0.36
C ASP A 75 6.93 -8.88 -1.67
N LYS A 76 7.50 -9.55 -2.67
CA LYS A 76 6.87 -9.86 -3.94
C LYS A 76 6.29 -11.27 -3.94
N PRO A 77 5.34 -11.59 -4.85
CA PRO A 77 4.76 -12.93 -4.95
C PRO A 77 5.78 -14.05 -5.23
N ASP A 78 6.88 -13.73 -5.89
CA ASP A 78 7.98 -14.68 -6.19
C ASP A 78 8.93 -14.89 -5.02
N GLY A 79 8.68 -14.27 -3.87
CA GLY A 79 9.51 -14.33 -2.67
C GLY A 79 10.71 -13.37 -2.67
N SER A 80 10.95 -12.65 -3.75
CA SER A 80 11.95 -11.58 -3.78
C SER A 80 11.42 -10.32 -3.09
N ARG A 81 12.27 -9.30 -2.94
CA ARG A 81 11.93 -8.02 -2.32
C ARG A 81 12.36 -6.86 -3.19
N LEU A 82 11.65 -5.74 -3.09
CA LEU A 82 12.09 -4.51 -3.71
C LEU A 82 13.10 -3.82 -2.79
N THR A 83 14.35 -3.75 -3.24
CA THR A 83 15.47 -3.20 -2.47
C THR A 83 16.05 -1.99 -3.17
N GLY A 84 16.75 -1.15 -2.41
CA GLY A 84 17.41 0.04 -2.94
C GLY A 84 17.00 1.31 -2.20
N ARG A 85 17.67 2.40 -2.53
CA ARG A 85 17.52 3.72 -1.91
C ARG A 85 16.76 4.66 -2.83
N VAL A 86 15.65 5.22 -2.38
CA VAL A 86 14.86 6.19 -3.14
C VAL A 86 15.62 7.52 -3.27
N GLY A 87 15.69 8.03 -4.48
CA GLY A 87 16.49 9.21 -4.81
C GLY A 87 17.92 8.91 -5.25
N ASP A 88 18.29 7.62 -5.32
CA ASP A 88 19.56 7.11 -5.84
C ASP A 88 19.27 5.89 -6.74
N ASP A 89 19.19 4.68 -6.16
CA ASP A 89 18.90 3.44 -6.90
C ASP A 89 17.48 3.39 -7.46
N LEU A 90 16.54 4.04 -6.78
CA LEU A 90 15.11 3.97 -7.06
C LEU A 90 14.51 5.35 -7.31
N THR A 91 13.56 5.40 -8.25
CA THR A 91 12.71 6.58 -8.47
C THR A 91 11.61 6.69 -7.39
N LEU A 92 10.89 7.82 -7.36
CA LEU A 92 9.72 8.01 -6.52
C LEU A 92 8.67 6.92 -6.78
N GLU A 93 8.38 6.62 -8.04
CA GLU A 93 7.37 5.62 -8.44
C GLU A 93 7.76 4.20 -8.00
N GLN A 94 9.05 3.87 -8.07
CA GLN A 94 9.55 2.59 -7.55
C GLN A 94 9.45 2.53 -6.01
N GLY A 95 9.69 3.65 -5.33
CA GLY A 95 9.43 3.80 -3.89
C GLY A 95 7.94 3.60 -3.56
N GLN A 96 7.03 4.17 -4.34
CA GLN A 96 5.59 3.98 -4.19
C GLN A 96 5.19 2.51 -4.40
N GLU A 97 5.75 1.83 -5.40
CA GLU A 97 5.51 0.40 -5.58
C GLU A 97 6.04 -0.42 -4.40
N ALA A 98 7.19 -0.06 -3.83
CA ALA A 98 7.69 -0.68 -2.61
C ALA A 98 6.69 -0.52 -1.44
N ALA A 99 6.15 0.68 -1.23
CA ALA A 99 5.15 0.93 -0.19
C ALA A 99 3.85 0.15 -0.44
N ARG A 100 3.42 0.00 -1.70
CA ARG A 100 2.28 -0.84 -2.09
C ARG A 100 2.53 -2.32 -1.79
N LEU A 101 3.69 -2.85 -2.13
CA LEU A 101 4.08 -4.24 -1.81
C LEU A 101 4.13 -4.47 -0.29
N THR A 102 4.67 -3.51 0.46
CA THR A 102 4.68 -3.57 1.93
C THR A 102 3.26 -3.59 2.51
N ALA A 103 2.31 -2.83 1.91
CA ALA A 103 0.91 -2.88 2.29
C ALA A 103 0.30 -4.28 2.08
N ILE A 104 0.62 -4.94 0.96
CA ILE A 104 0.16 -6.31 0.67
C ILE A 104 0.76 -7.30 1.67
N SER A 105 2.04 -7.16 2.04
CA SER A 105 2.69 -7.98 3.06
C SER A 105 2.01 -7.85 4.43
N LEU A 106 1.64 -6.63 4.83
CA LEU A 106 0.90 -6.36 6.07
C LEU A 106 -0.52 -6.94 6.03
N LEU A 107 -1.26 -6.75 4.93
CA LEU A 107 -2.59 -7.36 4.73
C LEU A 107 -2.52 -8.88 4.82
N SER A 108 -1.48 -9.48 4.24
CA SER A 108 -1.27 -10.94 4.28
C SER A 108 -1.06 -11.45 5.70
N SER A 109 -0.25 -10.73 6.49
CA SER A 109 -0.01 -11.06 7.90
C SER A 109 -1.26 -10.88 8.75
N LEU A 110 -2.04 -9.79 8.52
CA LEU A 110 -3.34 -9.58 9.19
C LEU A 110 -4.35 -10.67 8.86
N LYS A 111 -4.48 -11.05 7.58
CA LYS A 111 -5.41 -12.12 7.16
C LYS A 111 -5.01 -13.46 7.80
N ALA A 112 -3.72 -13.75 7.87
CA ALA A 112 -3.22 -14.98 8.49
C ALA A 112 -3.49 -15.02 10.01
N GLU A 113 -3.33 -13.89 10.70
CA GLU A 113 -3.56 -13.78 12.15
C GLU A 113 -5.04 -13.79 12.52
N LEU A 114 -5.84 -12.97 11.82
CA LEU A 114 -7.25 -12.76 12.17
C LEU A 114 -8.18 -13.81 11.56
N GLY A 115 -7.73 -14.49 10.49
CA GLY A 115 -8.57 -15.39 9.68
C GLY A 115 -9.54 -14.64 8.77
N ASP A 116 -10.12 -13.53 9.24
CA ASP A 116 -11.06 -12.69 8.51
C ASP A 116 -10.73 -11.20 8.70
N LEU A 117 -10.59 -10.48 7.58
CA LEU A 117 -10.33 -9.03 7.58
C LEU A 117 -11.55 -8.20 8.01
N ASN A 118 -12.76 -8.78 8.04
CA ASN A 118 -13.95 -8.14 8.62
C ASN A 118 -13.77 -7.78 10.11
N LYS A 119 -12.92 -8.51 10.82
CA LYS A 119 -12.56 -8.21 12.21
C LYS A 119 -11.83 -6.88 12.39
N VAL A 120 -11.33 -6.27 11.32
CA VAL A 120 -10.70 -4.95 11.38
C VAL A 120 -11.76 -3.88 11.58
N LYS A 121 -11.70 -3.20 12.73
CA LYS A 121 -12.54 -2.03 13.03
C LYS A 121 -11.98 -0.76 12.42
N ARG A 122 -10.68 -0.53 12.56
CA ARG A 122 -9.95 0.56 11.90
C ARG A 122 -8.45 0.36 11.98
N ILE A 123 -7.74 0.97 11.05
CA ILE A 123 -6.30 1.19 11.17
C ILE A 123 -6.09 2.45 12.00
N VAL A 124 -5.36 2.33 13.11
CA VAL A 124 -5.21 3.42 14.10
C VAL A 124 -4.00 4.28 13.77
N LYS A 125 -2.84 3.64 13.61
CA LYS A 125 -1.55 4.32 13.42
C LYS A 125 -0.70 3.55 12.41
N VAL A 126 0.04 4.29 11.60
CA VAL A 126 1.04 3.78 10.66
C VAL A 126 2.34 4.57 10.83
N LEU A 127 3.44 3.86 10.94
CA LEU A 127 4.79 4.39 10.76
C LEU A 127 5.35 3.84 9.45
N GLY A 128 5.51 4.72 8.46
CA GLY A 128 6.13 4.39 7.17
C GLY A 128 7.56 4.92 7.12
N MET A 129 8.50 4.03 6.94
CA MET A 129 9.92 4.30 6.83
C MET A 129 10.37 4.07 5.38
N VAL A 130 11.07 5.04 4.80
CA VAL A 130 11.58 5.01 3.43
C VAL A 130 13.10 5.06 3.47
N GLN A 131 13.77 4.06 2.94
CA GLN A 131 15.22 4.15 2.72
C GLN A 131 15.46 5.14 1.57
N CYS A 132 16.06 6.27 1.88
CA CYS A 132 16.24 7.34 0.88
C CYS A 132 17.53 8.13 1.10
N THR A 133 17.90 8.93 0.08
CA THR A 133 19.02 9.87 0.23
C THR A 133 18.65 11.01 1.18
N PRO A 134 19.65 11.70 1.79
CA PRO A 134 19.38 12.85 2.66
C PRO A 134 18.64 13.99 1.97
N GLU A 135 18.80 14.14 0.67
CA GLU A 135 18.18 15.17 -0.16
C GLU A 135 16.73 14.86 -0.53
N PHE A 136 16.34 13.59 -0.49
CA PHE A 136 14.97 13.17 -0.81
C PHE A 136 14.00 13.67 0.28
N LYS A 137 12.95 14.41 -0.10
CA LYS A 137 11.98 15.02 0.83
C LYS A 137 10.55 14.53 0.62
N ASP A 138 10.34 13.65 -0.34
CA ASP A 138 9.01 13.18 -0.76
C ASP A 138 8.61 11.84 -0.12
N GLN A 139 9.14 11.51 1.08
CA GLN A 139 8.73 10.32 1.84
C GLN A 139 7.20 10.21 2.00
N PRO A 140 6.46 11.30 2.27
CA PRO A 140 5.01 11.23 2.34
C PRO A 140 4.36 10.76 1.03
N LYS A 141 4.93 11.16 -0.14
CA LYS A 141 4.42 10.72 -1.45
C LYS A 141 4.66 9.23 -1.68
N VAL A 142 5.80 8.69 -1.22
CA VAL A 142 6.07 7.25 -1.24
C VAL A 142 5.02 6.51 -0.42
N ILE A 143 4.81 6.91 0.83
CA ILE A 143 3.91 6.20 1.76
C ILE A 143 2.42 6.43 1.43
N ASN A 144 2.08 7.41 0.58
CA ASN A 144 0.70 7.55 0.08
C ASN A 144 0.21 6.26 -0.60
N ALA A 145 1.06 5.56 -1.35
CA ALA A 145 0.67 4.30 -2.00
C ALA A 145 0.23 3.21 -1.01
N PHE A 146 0.82 3.17 0.20
CA PHE A 146 0.34 2.34 1.30
C PHE A 146 -1.04 2.80 1.80
N SER A 147 -1.15 4.10 2.13
CA SER A 147 -2.37 4.66 2.71
C SER A 147 -3.57 4.54 1.77
N ASP A 148 -3.37 4.82 0.48
CA ASP A 148 -4.40 4.72 -0.55
C ASP A 148 -4.88 3.28 -0.72
N LEU A 149 -3.97 2.30 -0.64
CA LEU A 149 -4.34 0.88 -0.68
C LEU A 149 -5.15 0.48 0.55
N MET A 150 -4.78 0.93 1.76
CA MET A 150 -5.55 0.66 2.98
C MET A 150 -6.96 1.26 2.89
N VAL A 151 -7.09 2.47 2.37
CA VAL A 151 -8.41 3.11 2.13
C VAL A 151 -9.18 2.37 1.03
N ALA A 152 -8.52 1.95 -0.04
CA ALA A 152 -9.16 1.16 -1.09
C ALA A 152 -9.72 -0.17 -0.57
N VAL A 153 -9.00 -0.84 0.35
CA VAL A 153 -9.44 -2.12 0.94
C VAL A 153 -10.51 -1.91 2.00
N PHE A 154 -10.28 -1.02 2.98
CA PHE A 154 -11.09 -0.91 4.20
C PHE A 154 -12.07 0.29 4.20
N GLY A 155 -12.06 1.13 3.16
CA GLY A 155 -12.87 2.36 3.13
C GLY A 155 -12.49 3.33 4.27
N GLU A 156 -13.46 3.88 4.95
CA GLU A 156 -13.25 4.82 6.08
C GLU A 156 -12.43 4.19 7.23
N LYS A 157 -12.55 2.89 7.44
CA LYS A 157 -11.76 2.15 8.45
C LYS A 157 -10.26 2.11 8.11
N GLY A 158 -9.89 2.31 6.84
CA GLY A 158 -8.50 2.39 6.36
C GLY A 158 -7.82 3.73 6.62
N LYS A 159 -8.56 4.80 6.93
CA LYS A 159 -7.99 6.11 7.26
C LYS A 159 -7.34 6.09 8.64
N HIS A 160 -6.09 6.49 8.71
CA HIS A 160 -5.24 6.33 9.89
C HIS A 160 -4.37 7.55 10.17
N ALA A 161 -3.93 7.71 11.42
CA ALA A 161 -2.86 8.65 11.76
C ALA A 161 -1.52 8.09 11.25
N ARG A 162 -0.68 8.93 10.62
CA ARG A 162 0.55 8.48 9.97
C ARG A 162 1.75 9.35 10.28
N SER A 163 2.92 8.71 10.39
CA SER A 163 4.22 9.32 10.20
C SER A 163 4.89 8.70 8.97
N ALA A 164 5.54 9.54 8.15
CA ALA A 164 6.34 9.08 7.00
C ALA A 164 7.72 9.73 7.12
N VAL A 165 8.76 8.91 7.29
CA VAL A 165 10.11 9.36 7.61
C VAL A 165 11.14 8.74 6.67
N GLY A 166 12.25 9.46 6.45
CA GLY A 166 13.40 8.95 5.73
C GLY A 166 14.37 8.24 6.67
N MET A 167 14.91 7.13 6.22
CA MET A 167 15.91 6.32 6.91
C MET A 167 17.17 6.22 6.07
N SER A 168 18.32 6.30 6.71
CA SER A 168 19.63 6.14 6.05
C SER A 168 19.86 4.71 5.56
N ALA A 169 19.30 3.72 6.26
CA ALA A 169 19.34 2.32 5.92
C ALA A 169 18.13 1.59 6.53
N LEU A 170 17.66 0.56 5.86
CA LEU A 170 16.65 -0.39 6.34
C LEU A 170 17.20 -1.82 6.26
N PRO A 171 16.67 -2.77 7.05
CA PRO A 171 17.12 -4.16 7.03
C PRO A 171 17.13 -4.75 5.63
N ALA A 172 18.16 -5.53 5.31
CA ALA A 172 18.32 -6.20 4.01
C ALA A 172 18.18 -5.27 2.79
N ASN A 173 18.52 -3.98 2.96
CA ASN A 173 18.43 -2.96 1.91
C ASN A 173 16.99 -2.75 1.38
N TRP A 174 15.96 -2.99 2.20
CA TRP A 174 14.57 -2.76 1.80
C TRP A 174 14.34 -1.30 1.43
N ALA A 175 13.55 -1.06 0.38
CA ALA A 175 13.20 0.30 -0.03
C ALA A 175 12.23 0.98 0.95
N THR A 176 11.35 0.19 1.57
CA THR A 176 10.41 0.64 2.60
C THR A 176 10.27 -0.40 3.71
N GLU A 177 10.00 0.09 4.92
CA GLU A 177 9.55 -0.73 6.03
C GLU A 177 8.37 -0.02 6.70
N ILE A 178 7.29 -0.74 6.97
CA ILE A 178 6.08 -0.15 7.53
C ILE A 178 5.56 -1.03 8.67
N GLU A 179 5.15 -0.37 9.75
CA GLU A 179 4.44 -0.99 10.88
C GLU A 179 3.12 -0.26 11.14
N MET A 180 2.17 -0.95 11.76
CA MET A 180 0.89 -0.35 12.08
C MET A 180 0.27 -0.89 13.38
N VAL A 181 -0.64 -0.09 13.93
CA VAL A 181 -1.56 -0.48 15.01
C VAL A 181 -2.96 -0.54 14.42
N VAL A 182 -3.65 -1.65 14.68
CA VAL A 182 -4.98 -1.93 14.15
C VAL A 182 -5.93 -2.24 15.30
N GLU A 183 -7.09 -1.60 15.31
CA GLU A 183 -8.19 -1.99 16.20
C GLU A 183 -9.01 -3.10 15.53
N VAL A 184 -9.29 -4.16 16.27
CA VAL A 184 -10.03 -5.33 15.81
C VAL A 184 -11.23 -5.62 16.70
N GLU A 185 -12.15 -6.44 16.23
CA GLU A 185 -13.21 -7.00 17.02
C GLU A 185 -12.65 -8.06 18.01
N ASP A 186 -13.34 -8.25 19.13
CA ASP A 186 -12.97 -9.22 20.16
C ASP A 186 -13.06 -10.67 19.67
#